data_36f404f209d32b8242240856bc0322bf
#
_entry.id   36f404f209d32b8242240856bc0322bf
#
_cell.length_a   1.000
_cell.length_b   1.000
_cell.length_c   1.000
_cell.angle_alpha   90.00
_cell.angle_beta   90.00
_cell.angle_gamma   90.00
#
_symmetry.space_group_name_H-M   'P 1'
#
loop_
_entity.id
_entity.type
_entity.pdbx_description
1 polymer ?
#
loop_
_entity_poly.entity_id
_entity_poly.type
_entity_poly.pdbx_seq_one_letter_code
_entity_poly.pdbx_strand_id
1 'polypeptide(L)'
;MLFRSVADFCDRKNIQYIPGIETSSEIIKAQNNGYDLLKFFPSEFVGGPEKLKAFSSVFPKLSFLCTGGIDLSNYKKYIDLPNVCSLGGSFVLPREFIHENKVSQAINHLNLL
;
A
#
# COMPACT_ATOMS: atom_id res chain seq x y z
N MET A 1 19.10 2.99 6.93
CA MET A 1 19.48 2.74 8.34
C MET A 1 18.28 2.36 9.19
N LEU A 2 17.26 3.23 9.30
CA LEU A 2 16.00 2.87 9.97
C LEU A 2 15.35 1.61 9.39
N PHE A 3 15.35 1.47 8.07
CA PHE A 3 14.86 0.27 7.37
C PHE A 3 15.48 -1.02 7.92
N ARG A 4 16.82 -1.06 8.04
CA ARG A 4 17.51 -2.26 8.49
C ARG A 4 17.21 -2.59 9.95
N SER A 5 17.18 -1.60 10.83
CA SER A 5 16.91 -1.82 12.25
C SER A 5 15.47 -2.29 12.52
N VAL A 6 14.48 -1.77 11.78
CA VAL A 6 13.08 -2.22 11.87
C VAL A 6 12.93 -3.63 11.28
N ALA A 7 13.49 -3.87 10.10
CA ALA A 7 13.47 -5.18 9.46
C ALA A 7 14.11 -6.26 10.36
N ASP A 8 15.31 -6.00 10.87
CA ASP A 8 16.03 -6.92 11.76
C ASP A 8 15.24 -7.19 13.06
N PHE A 9 14.55 -6.18 13.58
CA PHE A 9 13.68 -6.36 14.75
C PHE A 9 12.50 -7.26 14.42
N CYS A 10 11.82 -7.01 13.30
CA CYS A 10 10.68 -7.81 12.86
C CYS A 10 11.08 -9.27 12.61
N ASP A 11 12.21 -9.50 11.96
CA ASP A 11 12.74 -10.84 11.72
C ASP A 11 13.00 -11.59 13.03
N ARG A 12 13.67 -10.94 13.98
CA ARG A 12 13.93 -11.55 15.31
C ARG A 12 12.65 -11.88 16.08
N LYS A 13 11.58 -11.15 15.85
CA LYS A 13 10.28 -11.32 16.51
C LYS A 13 9.29 -12.14 15.69
N ASN A 14 9.69 -12.62 14.54
CA ASN A 14 8.82 -13.32 13.58
C ASN A 14 7.55 -12.51 13.23
N ILE A 15 7.75 -11.20 13.02
CA ILE A 15 6.71 -10.26 12.61
C ILE A 15 6.88 -10.00 11.12
N GLN A 16 5.80 -10.17 10.34
CA GLN A 16 5.82 -9.80 8.92
C GLN A 16 6.02 -8.29 8.78
N TYR A 17 7.03 -7.91 7.98
CA TYR A 17 7.34 -6.52 7.67
C TYR A 17 7.10 -6.22 6.20
N ILE A 18 6.39 -5.14 5.91
CA ILE A 18 6.14 -4.66 4.56
C ILE A 18 6.84 -3.30 4.40
N PRO A 19 8.01 -3.25 3.76
CA PRO A 19 8.76 -2.00 3.63
C PRO A 19 8.06 -1.00 2.72
N GLY A 20 8.07 0.27 3.13
CA GLY A 20 7.59 1.39 2.32
C GLY A 20 8.61 1.83 1.30
N ILE A 21 8.16 2.06 0.08
CA ILE A 21 8.98 2.53 -1.04
C ILE A 21 8.24 3.59 -1.87
N GLU A 22 9.03 4.37 -2.57
CA GLU A 22 8.56 5.35 -3.55
C GLU A 22 9.33 5.23 -4.87
N THR A 23 10.62 4.89 -4.82
CA THR A 23 11.56 4.92 -5.94
C THR A 23 12.08 3.54 -6.31
N SER A 24 12.57 3.40 -7.55
CA SER A 24 13.20 2.17 -8.03
C SER A 24 14.43 1.78 -7.20
N SER A 25 15.20 2.74 -6.70
CA SER A 25 16.35 2.47 -5.83
C SER A 25 15.94 1.83 -4.51
N GLU A 26 14.84 2.30 -3.92
CA GLU A 26 14.28 1.70 -2.70
C GLU A 26 13.74 0.30 -2.96
N ILE A 27 13.09 0.09 -4.13
CA ILE A 27 12.63 -1.24 -4.55
C ILE A 27 13.80 -2.21 -4.64
N ILE A 28 14.88 -1.85 -5.33
CA ILE A 28 16.07 -2.69 -5.48
C ILE A 28 16.66 -3.05 -4.11
N LYS A 29 16.72 -2.07 -3.22
CA LYS A 29 17.20 -2.29 -1.85
C LYS A 29 16.31 -3.27 -1.08
N ALA A 30 15.00 -3.15 -1.21
CA ALA A 30 14.05 -4.06 -0.58
C ALA A 30 14.18 -5.48 -1.15
N GLN A 31 14.27 -5.63 -2.47
CA GLN A 31 14.47 -6.93 -3.12
C GLN A 31 15.77 -7.61 -2.69
N ASN A 32 16.86 -6.85 -2.59
CA ASN A 32 18.16 -7.38 -2.13
C ASN A 32 18.12 -7.88 -0.67
N ASN A 33 17.10 -7.46 0.09
CA ASN A 33 16.84 -7.95 1.45
C ASN A 33 15.71 -9.00 1.51
N GLY A 34 15.26 -9.52 0.36
CA GLY A 34 14.29 -10.61 0.28
C GLY A 34 12.83 -10.21 0.35
N TYR A 35 12.50 -8.93 0.21
CA TYR A 35 11.11 -8.46 0.23
C TYR A 35 10.55 -8.39 -1.19
N ASP A 36 9.42 -9.03 -1.41
CA ASP A 36 8.65 -9.06 -2.67
C ASP A 36 7.25 -8.41 -2.55
N LEU A 37 6.81 -8.13 -1.32
CA LEU A 37 5.63 -7.34 -1.02
C LEU A 37 6.05 -6.00 -0.42
N LEU A 38 5.70 -4.91 -1.10
CA LEU A 38 6.14 -3.56 -0.74
C LEU A 38 4.94 -2.61 -0.59
N LYS A 39 5.06 -1.63 0.30
CA LYS A 39 4.09 -0.56 0.43
C LYS A 39 4.49 0.61 -0.46
N PHE A 40 3.69 0.90 -1.49
CA PHE A 40 3.85 2.08 -2.33
C PHE A 40 3.14 3.28 -1.69
N PHE A 41 3.91 4.28 -1.28
CA PHE A 41 3.40 5.44 -0.55
C PHE A 41 4.27 6.68 -0.80
N PRO A 42 3.69 7.87 -0.89
CA PRO A 42 2.24 8.17 -1.00
C PRO A 42 1.76 8.05 -2.45
N SER A 43 1.02 7.00 -2.76
CA SER A 43 0.75 6.49 -4.11
C SER A 43 0.32 7.53 -5.14
N GLU A 44 -0.75 8.28 -4.85
CA GLU A 44 -1.31 9.25 -5.81
C GLU A 44 -0.36 10.43 -6.08
N PHE A 45 0.42 10.82 -5.08
CA PHE A 45 1.28 12.02 -5.15
C PHE A 45 2.63 11.77 -5.83
N VAL A 46 3.00 10.51 -6.06
CA VAL A 46 4.33 10.15 -6.59
C VAL A 46 4.29 9.37 -7.90
N GLY A 47 3.20 9.48 -8.63
CA GLY A 47 3.05 8.91 -9.96
C GLY A 47 1.92 7.90 -10.13
N GLY A 48 1.26 7.51 -9.04
CA GLY A 48 0.02 6.74 -9.07
C GLY A 48 0.05 5.45 -9.90
N PRO A 49 -1.07 5.12 -10.57
CA PRO A 49 -1.19 3.90 -11.35
C PRO A 49 -0.20 3.81 -12.52
N GLU A 50 0.18 4.93 -13.11
CA GLU A 50 1.12 4.94 -14.26
C GLU A 50 2.54 4.51 -13.82
N LYS A 51 2.98 4.94 -12.64
CA LYS A 51 4.26 4.50 -12.09
C LYS A 51 4.24 3.02 -11.74
N LEU A 52 3.12 2.52 -11.20
CA LEU A 52 2.94 1.09 -10.90
C LEU A 52 2.96 0.23 -12.17
N LYS A 53 2.37 0.70 -13.26
CA LYS A 53 2.46 0.03 -14.57
C LYS A 53 3.92 -0.04 -15.07
N ALA A 54 4.67 1.03 -14.92
CA ALA A 54 6.09 1.03 -15.27
C ALA A 54 6.87 0.03 -14.38
N PHE A 55 6.57 -0.03 -13.09
CA PHE A 55 7.19 -0.99 -12.18
C PHE A 55 6.88 -2.45 -12.54
N SER A 56 5.68 -2.76 -13.08
CA SER A 56 5.35 -4.13 -13.47
C SER A 56 6.27 -4.67 -14.57
N SER A 57 6.74 -3.81 -15.46
CA SER A 57 7.67 -4.19 -16.53
C SER A 57 9.11 -4.41 -16.03
N VAL A 58 9.54 -3.61 -15.05
CA VAL A 58 10.92 -3.65 -14.52
C VAL A 58 11.05 -4.65 -13.37
N PHE A 59 10.00 -4.79 -12.57
CA PHE A 59 9.97 -5.62 -11.36
C PHE A 59 8.78 -6.60 -11.39
N PRO A 60 8.77 -7.56 -12.32
CA PRO A 60 7.58 -8.40 -12.59
C PRO A 60 7.17 -9.33 -11.44
N LYS A 61 8.05 -9.55 -10.47
CA LYS A 61 7.79 -10.45 -9.33
C LYS A 61 7.26 -9.74 -8.10
N LEU A 62 7.16 -8.40 -8.13
CA LEU A 62 6.74 -7.63 -6.97
C LEU A 62 5.24 -7.44 -6.90
N SER A 63 4.74 -7.40 -5.68
CA SER A 63 3.37 -7.00 -5.35
C SER A 63 3.38 -5.75 -4.48
N PHE A 64 2.40 -4.89 -4.69
CA PHE A 64 2.31 -3.62 -3.98
C PHE A 64 1.02 -3.51 -3.18
N LEU A 65 1.16 -3.06 -1.94
CA LEU A 65 0.10 -2.50 -1.13
C LEU A 65 0.16 -0.98 -1.31
N CYS A 66 -0.90 -0.38 -1.84
CA CYS A 66 -0.90 1.04 -2.18
C CYS A 66 -1.72 1.85 -1.18
N THR A 67 -1.14 2.95 -0.71
CA THR A 67 -1.80 3.91 0.18
C THR A 67 -1.35 5.34 -0.12
N GLY A 68 -2.15 6.33 0.30
CA GLY A 68 -1.83 7.74 0.15
C GLY A 68 -2.53 8.37 -1.06
N GLY A 69 -3.54 9.19 -0.78
CA GLY A 69 -4.35 9.87 -1.80
C GLY A 69 -5.35 8.98 -2.54
N ILE A 70 -5.57 7.76 -2.08
CA ILE A 70 -6.52 6.83 -2.67
C ILE A 70 -7.89 7.02 -2.01
N ASP A 71 -8.94 7.12 -2.83
CA ASP A 71 -10.32 7.29 -2.41
C ASP A 71 -11.31 6.58 -3.35
N LEU A 72 -12.61 6.77 -3.14
CA LEU A 72 -13.66 6.14 -3.94
C LEU A 72 -13.65 6.56 -5.42
N SER A 73 -13.05 7.69 -5.76
CA SER A 73 -13.00 8.18 -7.13
C SER A 73 -11.87 7.56 -7.96
N ASN A 74 -10.80 7.08 -7.31
CA ASN A 74 -9.60 6.60 -8.00
C ASN A 74 -9.19 5.16 -7.68
N TYR A 75 -9.74 4.52 -6.63
CA TYR A 75 -9.26 3.21 -6.17
C TYR A 75 -9.30 2.12 -7.25
N LYS A 76 -10.28 2.15 -8.17
CA LYS A 76 -10.37 1.17 -9.26
C LYS A 76 -9.17 1.18 -10.18
N LYS A 77 -8.59 2.35 -10.43
CA LYS A 77 -7.38 2.49 -11.27
C LYS A 77 -6.17 1.75 -10.68
N TYR A 78 -6.18 1.54 -9.36
CA TYR A 78 -5.14 0.81 -8.66
C TYR A 78 -5.44 -0.68 -8.58
N ILE A 79 -6.63 -1.04 -8.09
CA ILE A 79 -6.96 -2.45 -7.83
C ILE A 79 -7.03 -3.30 -9.10
N ASP A 80 -7.26 -2.68 -10.25
CA ASP A 80 -7.27 -3.36 -11.54
C ASP A 80 -5.85 -3.68 -12.07
N LEU A 81 -4.80 -3.17 -11.42
CA LEU A 81 -3.42 -3.46 -11.82
C LEU A 81 -2.96 -4.82 -11.28
N PRO A 82 -2.32 -5.66 -12.11
CA PRO A 82 -1.94 -7.02 -11.73
C PRO A 82 -0.88 -7.08 -10.63
N ASN A 83 -0.09 -6.02 -10.45
CA ASN A 83 0.93 -5.93 -9.42
C ASN A 83 0.45 -5.23 -8.14
N VAL A 84 -0.83 -4.88 -8.04
CA VAL A 84 -1.43 -4.35 -6.82
C VAL A 84 -2.23 -5.45 -6.13
N CYS A 85 -1.84 -5.78 -4.91
CA CYS A 85 -2.49 -6.82 -4.12
C CYS A 85 -3.48 -6.28 -3.09
N SER A 86 -3.31 -5.02 -2.68
CA SER A 86 -4.16 -4.41 -1.64
C SER A 86 -4.11 -2.89 -1.70
N LEU A 87 -5.17 -2.27 -1.19
CA LEU A 87 -5.28 -0.82 -1.03
C LEU A 87 -5.60 -0.48 0.42
N GLY A 88 -5.08 0.65 0.84
CA GLY A 88 -5.43 1.25 2.13
C GLY A 88 -5.68 2.74 2.00
N GLY A 89 -6.62 3.25 2.78
CA GLY A 89 -6.92 4.68 2.79
C GLY A 89 -8.04 5.02 3.75
N SER A 90 -8.15 6.30 4.06
CA SER A 90 -9.19 6.83 4.96
C SER A 90 -10.61 6.65 4.40
N PHE A 91 -10.75 6.41 3.10
CA PHE A 91 -12.05 6.14 2.45
C PHE A 91 -12.69 4.83 2.90
N VAL A 92 -11.88 3.89 3.40
CA VAL A 92 -12.35 2.59 3.92
C VAL A 92 -13.25 2.81 5.14
N LEU A 93 -12.84 3.72 6.02
CA LEU A 93 -13.65 4.10 7.19
C LEU A 93 -13.54 5.62 7.42
N PRO A 94 -14.45 6.42 6.84
CA PRO A 94 -14.47 7.86 7.02
C PRO A 94 -14.55 8.27 8.49
N ARG A 95 -13.81 9.32 8.85
CA ARG A 95 -13.71 9.82 10.25
C ARG A 95 -15.05 10.19 10.86
N GLU A 96 -15.97 10.68 10.06
CA GLU A 96 -17.32 11.06 10.50
C GLU A 96 -18.07 9.90 11.15
N PHE A 97 -17.90 8.66 10.65
CA PHE A 97 -18.52 7.49 11.27
C PHE A 97 -17.92 7.12 12.61
N ILE A 98 -16.64 7.42 12.81
CA ILE A 98 -15.93 7.17 14.06
C ILE A 98 -16.34 8.22 15.12
N HIS A 99 -16.28 9.51 14.76
CA HIS A 99 -16.52 10.62 15.67
C HIS A 99 -17.97 10.71 16.15
N GLU A 100 -18.92 10.35 15.28
CA GLU A 100 -20.34 10.42 15.59
C GLU A 100 -20.94 9.08 16.05
N ASN A 101 -20.08 8.07 16.29
CA ASN A 101 -20.47 6.71 16.67
C ASN A 101 -21.53 6.08 15.75
N LYS A 102 -21.39 6.34 14.45
CA LYS A 102 -22.32 5.87 13.41
C LYS A 102 -21.97 4.45 12.94
N VAL A 103 -22.05 3.47 13.84
CA VAL A 103 -21.63 2.08 13.55
C VAL A 103 -22.40 1.47 12.39
N SER A 104 -23.72 1.63 12.34
CA SER A 104 -24.55 1.07 11.26
C SER A 104 -24.20 1.66 9.89
N GLN A 105 -23.97 2.98 9.82
CA GLN A 105 -23.53 3.63 8.59
C GLN A 105 -22.13 3.18 8.17
N ALA A 106 -21.22 3.00 9.13
CA ALA A 106 -19.89 2.47 8.87
C ALA A 106 -19.93 1.06 8.27
N ILE A 107 -20.75 0.16 8.82
CA ILE A 107 -20.94 -1.19 8.30
C ILE A 107 -21.53 -1.14 6.88
N ASN A 108 -22.55 -0.33 6.64
CA ASN A 108 -23.14 -0.18 5.31
C ASN A 108 -22.11 0.35 4.30
N HIS A 109 -21.29 1.32 4.68
CA HIS A 109 -20.24 1.86 3.83
C HIS A 109 -19.21 0.77 3.45
N LEU A 110 -18.75 -0.02 4.42
CA LEU A 110 -17.80 -1.11 4.17
C LEU A 110 -18.38 -2.19 3.24
N ASN A 111 -19.67 -2.47 3.32
CA ASN A 111 -20.33 -3.44 2.46
C ASN A 111 -20.49 -2.95 0.99
N LEU A 112 -20.30 -1.65 0.72
CA LEU A 112 -20.36 -1.08 -0.62
C LEU A 112 -18.99 -1.07 -1.34
N LEU A 113 -17.90 -1.33 -0.62
CA LEU A 113 -16.55 -1.38 -1.17
C LEU A 113 -16.26 -2.74 -1.81
#